data_f2fdb732d636b6c7a036e7a2e4b2edd4
#
_entry.id   f2fdb732d636b6c7a036e7a2e4b2edd4
#
_cell.length_a   1.000
_cell.length_b   1.000
_cell.length_c   1.000
_cell.angle_alpha   90.00
_cell.angle_beta   90.00
_cell.angle_gamma   90.00
#
_symmetry.space_group_name_H-M   'P 1'
#
loop_
_entity.id
_entity.type
_entity.pdbx_description
1 polymer ?
#
loop_
_entity_poly.entity_id
_entity_poly.type
_entity_poly.pdbx_seq_one_letter_code
_entity_poly.pdbx_strand_id
1 'polypeptide(L)'
;MSGSRWPARYEIRVDSVLDDQWADWFGGLQLSNDGTQTIIAGLLPDQSALHGVLAKIRDLGLCLTLVRRLDPDDAGDEPQV
;
A
#
# COMPACT_ATOMS: atom_id res chain seq x y z
N MET A 1 -11.55 -4.76 21.57
CA MET A 1 -11.25 -4.65 21.08
C MET A 1 -10.60 -4.74 20.48
N SER A 2 -10.31 -4.95 20.32
CA SER A 2 -9.64 -4.86 19.80
C SER A 2 -9.41 -4.63 18.97
N GLY A 3 -9.58 -4.59 18.80
CA GLY A 3 -9.36 -3.93 17.73
C GLY A 3 -8.27 -4.12 16.86
N SER A 4 -7.70 -5.19 16.93
CA SER A 4 -6.63 -5.44 16.01
C SER A 4 -7.19 -5.68 14.63
N ARG A 5 -6.84 -4.86 13.68
CA ARG A 5 -7.27 -4.98 12.30
C ARG A 5 -6.13 -5.46 11.41
N TRP A 6 -5.12 -6.01 12.01
CA TRP A 6 -3.93 -6.47 11.30
C TRP A 6 -3.82 -7.99 11.43
N PRO A 7 -3.26 -8.63 10.45
CA PRO A 7 -2.72 -8.03 9.23
C PRO A 7 -3.82 -7.47 8.34
N ALA A 8 -3.48 -6.57 7.47
CA ALA A 8 -4.42 -5.96 6.57
C ALA A 8 -3.84 -5.82 5.17
N ARG A 9 -4.71 -5.90 4.18
CA ARG A 9 -4.27 -5.73 2.79
C ARG A 9 -4.48 -4.29 2.40
N TYR A 10 -3.47 -3.74 1.76
CA TYR A 10 -3.50 -2.34 1.34
C TYR A 10 -3.16 -2.20 -0.13
N GLU A 11 -3.71 -1.17 -0.72
CA GLU A 11 -3.35 -0.71 -2.06
C GLU A 11 -2.80 0.70 -1.93
N ILE A 12 -1.62 0.94 -2.46
CA ILE A 12 -0.98 2.24 -2.41
C ILE A 12 -0.61 2.61 -3.84
N ARG A 13 -0.93 3.80 -4.26
CA ARG A 13 -0.60 4.25 -5.61
C ARG A 13 0.31 5.45 -5.56
N VAL A 14 1.30 5.44 -6.45
CA VAL A 14 2.25 6.54 -6.56
C VAL A 14 2.27 7.00 -8.02
N ASP A 15 2.52 8.28 -8.21
CA ASP A 15 2.51 8.90 -9.51
C ASP A 15 3.87 8.74 -10.17
N SER A 16 4.23 7.50 -10.42
CA SER A 16 5.50 7.15 -11.08
C SER A 16 5.41 5.71 -11.51
N VAL A 17 6.14 5.34 -12.51
CA VAL A 17 6.20 3.95 -12.97
C VAL A 17 7.48 3.32 -12.45
N LEU A 18 7.33 2.28 -11.63
CA LEU A 18 8.46 1.57 -11.04
C LEU A 18 8.57 0.17 -11.62
N ASP A 19 9.81 -0.31 -11.75
CA ASP A 19 10.07 -1.64 -12.27
C ASP A 19 9.83 -2.70 -11.21
N ASP A 20 9.74 -3.94 -11.65
CA ASP A 20 9.55 -5.06 -10.74
C ASP A 20 10.65 -5.17 -9.70
N GLN A 21 11.84 -4.70 -10.00
CA GLN A 21 12.94 -4.80 -9.05
C GLN A 21 12.67 -4.00 -7.79
N TRP A 22 11.73 -3.08 -7.83
CA TRP A 22 11.38 -2.32 -6.65
C TRP A 22 10.54 -3.14 -5.66
N ALA A 23 10.03 -4.30 -6.09
CA ALA A 23 9.24 -5.14 -5.20
C ALA A 23 10.04 -5.57 -3.97
N ASP A 24 11.31 -5.88 -4.15
CA ASP A 24 12.16 -6.25 -3.02
C ASP A 24 12.35 -5.09 -2.07
N TRP A 25 12.40 -3.89 -2.61
CA TRP A 25 12.57 -2.69 -1.80
C TRP A 25 11.37 -2.51 -0.86
N PHE A 26 10.19 -2.92 -1.31
CA PHE A 26 8.98 -2.77 -0.52
C PHE A 26 8.61 -4.04 0.25
N GLY A 27 9.57 -4.93 0.46
CA GLY A 27 9.34 -6.08 1.33
C GLY A 27 8.47 -7.16 0.73
N GLY A 28 8.53 -7.30 -0.56
CA GLY A 28 7.78 -8.39 -1.21
C GLY A 28 6.35 -8.04 -1.58
N LEU A 29 5.97 -6.81 -1.44
CA LEU A 29 4.65 -6.41 -1.92
C LEU A 29 4.60 -6.50 -3.45
N GLN A 30 3.42 -6.66 -3.98
CA GLN A 30 3.25 -6.76 -5.41
C GLN A 30 3.24 -5.37 -6.04
N LEU A 31 3.97 -5.22 -7.12
CA LEU A 31 3.96 -3.97 -7.87
C LEU A 31 3.37 -4.21 -9.25
N SER A 32 2.49 -3.33 -9.65
CA SER A 32 1.99 -3.31 -11.02
C SER A 32 1.87 -1.87 -11.43
N ASN A 33 1.69 -1.61 -12.71
CA ASN A 33 1.51 -0.24 -13.16
C ASN A 33 0.54 -0.21 -14.33
N ASP A 34 -0.03 0.94 -14.56
CA ASP A 34 -0.96 1.14 -15.65
C ASP A 34 -0.37 2.04 -16.74
N GLY A 35 0.93 2.24 -16.72
CA GLY A 35 1.61 3.11 -17.66
C GLY A 35 1.84 4.52 -17.13
N THR A 36 1.15 4.93 -16.09
CA THR A 36 1.32 6.25 -15.50
C THR A 36 1.53 6.22 -14.02
N GLN A 37 1.01 5.22 -13.35
CA GLN A 37 1.13 5.09 -11.90
C GLN A 37 1.58 3.69 -11.56
N THR A 38 2.21 3.54 -10.41
CA THR A 38 2.53 2.23 -9.87
C THR A 38 1.56 1.94 -8.74
N ILE A 39 1.07 0.72 -8.71
CA ILE A 39 0.18 0.22 -7.67
C ILE A 39 0.97 -0.77 -6.84
N ILE A 40 1.10 -0.47 -5.56
CA ILE A 40 1.83 -1.31 -4.61
C ILE A 40 0.76 -1.95 -3.73
N ALA A 41 0.67 -3.25 -3.75
CA ALA A 41 -0.41 -3.93 -3.03
C ALA A 41 0.10 -5.15 -2.31
N GLY A 42 -0.52 -5.48 -1.21
CA GLY A 42 -0.16 -6.68 -0.48
C GLY A 42 -0.63 -6.65 0.94
N LEU A 43 -0.31 -7.73 1.65
CA LEU A 43 -0.71 -7.90 3.03
C LEU A 43 0.38 -7.33 3.93
N LEU A 44 -0.01 -6.46 4.82
CA LEU A 44 0.91 -5.85 5.79
C LEU A 44 0.62 -6.42 7.16
N PRO A 45 1.64 -6.86 7.88
CA PRO A 45 1.43 -7.54 9.16
C PRO A 45 0.98 -6.62 10.28
N ASP A 46 1.35 -5.36 10.23
CA ASP A 46 0.98 -4.43 11.27
C ASP A 46 1.10 -3.00 10.78
N GLN A 47 0.73 -2.08 11.62
CA GLN A 47 0.73 -0.66 11.27
C GLN A 47 2.13 -0.14 10.99
N SER A 48 3.11 -0.67 11.69
CA SER A 48 4.49 -0.25 11.46
C SER A 48 4.95 -0.58 10.06
N ALA A 49 4.50 -1.72 9.53
CA ALA A 49 4.84 -2.09 8.16
C ALA A 49 4.25 -1.10 7.16
N LEU A 50 3.03 -0.64 7.40
CA LEU A 50 2.42 0.36 6.54
C LEU A 50 3.21 1.66 6.58
N HIS A 51 3.57 2.11 7.77
CA HIS A 51 4.34 3.34 7.90
C HIS A 51 5.71 3.19 7.25
N GLY A 52 6.30 2.00 7.31
CA GLY A 52 7.58 1.74 6.66
C GLY A 52 7.49 1.88 5.15
N VAL A 53 6.42 1.38 4.56
CA VAL A 53 6.21 1.50 3.12
C VAL A 53 6.03 2.96 2.74
N LEU A 54 5.22 3.69 3.49
CA LEU A 54 4.99 5.10 3.21
C LEU A 54 6.26 5.93 3.36
N ALA A 55 7.10 5.58 4.34
CA ALA A 55 8.37 6.26 4.52
C ALA A 55 9.30 6.02 3.34
N LYS A 56 9.32 4.80 2.81
CA LYS A 56 10.15 4.49 1.65
C LYS A 56 9.69 5.28 0.43
N ILE A 57 8.39 5.40 0.25
CA ILE A 57 7.84 6.18 -0.85
C ILE A 57 8.29 7.63 -0.73
N ARG A 58 8.24 8.16 0.48
CA ARG A 58 8.67 9.53 0.71
C ARG A 58 10.16 9.70 0.46
N ASP A 59 10.96 8.73 0.90
CA ASP A 59 12.41 8.81 0.73
C ASP A 59 12.81 8.77 -0.73
N LEU A 60 12.02 8.11 -1.56
CA LEU A 60 12.29 8.06 -2.98
C LEU A 60 11.78 9.31 -3.71
N GLY A 61 11.09 10.18 -3.01
CA GLY A 61 10.56 11.38 -3.62
C GLY A 61 9.36 11.13 -4.50
N LEU A 62 8.67 10.01 -4.29
CA LEU A 62 7.50 9.70 -5.09
C LEU A 62 6.27 10.43 -4.59
N CYS A 63 5.38 10.73 -5.50
CA CYS A 63 4.14 11.41 -5.16
C CYS A 63 3.06 10.39 -4.86
N LEU A 64 2.61 10.36 -3.64
CA LEU A 64 1.59 9.41 -3.21
C LEU A 64 0.22 9.90 -3.66
N THR A 65 -0.53 9.07 -4.37
CA THR A 65 -1.82 9.46 -4.89
C THR A 65 -2.98 8.73 -4.23
N LEU A 66 -2.72 7.56 -3.64
CA LEU A 66 -3.80 6.81 -2.99
C LEU A 66 -3.24 5.88 -1.94
N VAL A 67 -3.92 5.77 -0.82
CA VAL A 67 -3.69 4.72 0.17
C VAL A 67 -5.06 4.19 0.55
N ARG A 68 -5.27 2.90 0.31
CA ARG A 68 -6.58 2.31 0.57
C ARG A 68 -6.45 0.93 1.18
N ARG A 69 -7.24 0.68 2.19
CA ARG A 69 -7.31 -0.64 2.80
C ARG A 69 -8.27 -1.50 2.00
N LEU A 70 -7.86 -2.72 1.71
CA LEU A 70 -8.64 -3.63 0.89
C LEU A 70 -9.17 -4.80 1.69
N ASP A 71 -9.44 -4.61 2.93
CA ASP A 71 -9.89 -5.68 3.79
C ASP A 71 -11.29 -6.10 3.39
N PRO A 72 -11.51 -7.36 3.04
CA PRO A 72 -12.83 -7.80 2.63
C PRO A 72 -13.90 -7.57 3.68
N ASP A 73 -13.55 -7.65 4.94
CA ASP A 73 -14.52 -7.45 5.99
C ASP A 73 -14.97 -6.01 6.08
N ASP A 74 -14.18 -5.11 5.57
CA ASP A 74 -14.51 -3.71 5.61
C ASP A 74 -15.08 -3.23 4.31
N ALA A 75 -15.19 -4.08 3.34
CA ALA A 75 -15.56 -3.65 2.01
C ALA A 75 -16.94 -2.99 2.01
N GLY A 76 -17.78 -3.39 2.86
CA GLY A 76 -19.09 -2.82 2.93
C GLY A 76 -19.20 -1.55 3.70
N ASP A 77 -18.15 -1.23 4.34
CA ASP A 77 -18.21 -0.16 5.13
C ASP A 77 -17.79 0.98 4.63
N GLU A 78 -17.69 1.35 4.13
CA GLU A 78 -17.20 2.30 3.69
C GLU A 78 -17.40 3.30 4.13
N PRO A 79 -17.19 3.83 4.37
CA PRO A 79 -17.13 4.65 4.74
C PRO A 79 -17.38 5.59 4.81
N GLN A 80 -17.49 5.83 5.00
CA GLN A 80 -17.67 6.51 5.07
C GLN A 80 -17.37 7.37 5.32
N VAL A 81 -17.03 7.63 5.34
CA VAL A 81 -16.71 8.44 5.56
C VAL A 81 -16.79 8.99 5.82
#